data_a4dd538b05f9838afa03d6c652f30772
#
_entry.id   a4dd538b05f9838afa03d6c652f30772
#
_cell.length_a   1.000
_cell.length_b   1.000
_cell.length_c   1.000
_cell.angle_alpha   90.00
_cell.angle_beta   90.00
_cell.angle_gamma   90.00
#
_symmetry.space_group_name_H-M   'P 1'
#
loop_
_entity.id
_entity.type
_entity.pdbx_description
1 polymer ?
#
loop_
_entity_poly.entity_id
_entity_poly.type
_entity_poly.pdbx_seq_one_letter_code
_entity_poly.pdbx_strand_id
1 'polypeptide(L)'
;MKADPKDIIIDIKHISKSFGDKKVLDDINLYVKKGEFITLLGPSGCGKTTMLRMIAGFTPVSEGTILLEGEDISGIPPYKRPLNTVFQKYALFPHLDVYDNVAFGLKLQKLPVEEITQRVKKALKLVSMSDYEDRDVNSLSGGQQQRVAIARALVNRPKV
;
A
#
# COMPACT_ATOMS: atom_id res chain seq x y z
N MET A 1 11.25 -20.46 16.82
CA MET A 1 12.07 -19.29 17.24
C MET A 1 11.16 -18.07 17.23
N LYS A 2 11.05 -17.35 18.36
CA LYS A 2 10.33 -16.05 18.37
C LYS A 2 11.20 -15.03 17.62
N ALA A 3 10.60 -14.25 16.71
CA ALA A 3 11.32 -13.18 16.04
C ALA A 3 11.78 -12.12 17.05
N ASP A 4 12.95 -11.48 16.80
CA ASP A 4 13.35 -10.32 17.60
C ASP A 4 12.31 -9.21 17.34
N PRO A 5 11.72 -8.59 18.36
CA PRO A 5 10.76 -7.50 18.19
C PRO A 5 11.28 -6.33 17.35
N LYS A 6 12.59 -6.11 17.31
CA LYS A 6 13.24 -5.06 16.50
C LYS A 6 13.22 -5.34 15.00
N ASP A 7 13.08 -6.61 14.61
CA ASP A 7 13.02 -7.02 13.21
C ASP A 7 11.60 -7.00 12.64
N ILE A 8 10.58 -6.88 13.49
CA ILE A 8 9.18 -6.90 13.07
C ILE A 8 8.79 -5.51 12.56
N ILE A 9 8.27 -5.47 11.31
CA ILE A 9 7.74 -4.24 10.71
C ILE A 9 6.22 -4.13 10.90
N ILE A 10 5.48 -5.23 10.72
CA ILE A 10 4.04 -5.31 11.01
C ILE A 10 3.82 -6.41 12.04
N ASP A 11 3.04 -6.11 13.08
CA ASP A 11 2.61 -7.08 14.08
C ASP A 11 1.09 -6.97 14.27
N ILE A 12 0.39 -8.02 13.91
CA ILE A 12 -1.07 -8.15 13.98
C ILE A 12 -1.38 -9.04 15.17
N LYS A 13 -2.13 -8.51 16.15
CA LYS A 13 -2.45 -9.19 17.40
C LYS A 13 -3.95 -9.30 17.60
N HIS A 14 -4.43 -10.53 17.65
CA HIS A 14 -5.82 -10.86 17.98
C HIS A 14 -6.85 -10.14 17.13
N ILE A 15 -6.55 -9.95 15.82
CA ILE A 15 -7.42 -9.21 14.92
C ILE A 15 -8.67 -10.02 14.61
N SER A 16 -9.83 -9.43 14.95
CA SER A 16 -11.14 -9.90 14.51
C SER A 16 -11.86 -8.82 13.71
N LYS A 17 -12.66 -9.24 12.73
CA LYS A 17 -13.49 -8.35 11.92
C LYS A 17 -14.83 -8.98 11.59
N SER A 18 -15.90 -8.25 11.96
CA SER A 18 -17.28 -8.59 11.59
C SER A 18 -17.89 -7.49 10.71
N PHE A 19 -18.81 -7.88 9.84
CA PHE A 19 -19.71 -7.01 9.08
C PHE A 19 -21.14 -7.46 9.35
N GLY A 20 -21.86 -6.70 10.15
CA GLY A 20 -23.12 -7.16 10.75
C GLY A 20 -22.86 -8.45 11.55
N ASP A 21 -23.67 -9.45 11.35
CA ASP A 21 -23.55 -10.75 12.04
C ASP A 21 -22.49 -11.69 11.44
N LYS A 22 -21.88 -11.29 10.33
CA LYS A 22 -20.90 -12.14 9.65
C LYS A 22 -19.47 -11.83 10.11
N LYS A 23 -18.86 -12.76 10.85
CA LYS A 23 -17.44 -12.72 11.20
C LYS A 23 -16.61 -13.14 9.98
N VAL A 24 -15.70 -12.27 9.53
CA VAL A 24 -14.85 -12.44 8.34
C VAL A 24 -13.42 -12.79 8.72
N LEU A 25 -12.93 -12.23 9.83
CA LEU A 25 -11.65 -12.58 10.43
C LEU A 25 -11.89 -12.89 11.91
N ASP A 26 -11.22 -13.90 12.43
CA ASP A 26 -11.40 -14.40 13.79
C ASP A 26 -10.04 -14.70 14.41
N ASP A 27 -9.67 -13.89 15.41
CA ASP A 27 -8.44 -14.01 16.21
C ASP A 27 -7.16 -14.24 15.38
N ILE A 28 -6.96 -13.43 14.36
CA ILE A 28 -5.79 -13.55 13.49
C ILE A 28 -4.56 -12.93 14.17
N ASN A 29 -3.49 -13.72 14.20
CA ASN A 29 -2.18 -13.33 14.70
C ASN A 29 -1.15 -13.56 13.59
N LEU A 30 -0.43 -12.49 13.18
CA LEU A 30 0.56 -12.54 12.10
C LEU A 30 1.61 -11.46 12.33
N TYR A 31 2.88 -11.77 12.12
CA TYR A 31 3.92 -10.75 12.07
C TYR A 31 4.70 -10.83 10.73
N VAL A 32 5.20 -9.68 10.30
CA VAL A 32 6.03 -9.52 9.10
C VAL A 32 7.33 -8.87 9.50
N LYS A 33 8.46 -9.43 9.06
CA LYS A 33 9.78 -8.87 9.32
C LYS A 33 10.17 -7.82 8.28
N LYS A 34 11.10 -6.95 8.63
CA LYS A 34 11.70 -5.98 7.70
C LYS A 34 12.33 -6.72 6.52
N GLY A 35 12.01 -6.27 5.30
CA GLY A 35 12.51 -6.86 4.06
C GLY A 35 11.89 -8.21 3.68
N GLU A 36 10.90 -8.69 4.41
CA GLU A 36 10.20 -9.93 4.12
C GLU A 36 9.11 -9.70 3.05
N PHE A 37 8.95 -10.69 2.17
CA PHE A 37 7.85 -10.76 1.21
C PHE A 37 6.82 -11.78 1.68
N ILE A 38 5.60 -11.33 1.97
CA ILE A 38 4.51 -12.18 2.46
C ILE A 38 3.44 -12.34 1.40
N THR A 39 2.99 -13.58 1.19
CA THR A 39 1.85 -13.90 0.32
C THR A 39 0.70 -14.44 1.14
N LEU A 40 -0.47 -13.80 1.05
CA LEU A 40 -1.72 -14.29 1.64
C LEU A 40 -2.44 -15.19 0.64
N LEU A 41 -2.53 -16.48 0.93
CA LEU A 41 -3.21 -17.46 0.11
C LEU A 41 -4.55 -17.86 0.73
N GLY A 42 -5.49 -18.25 -0.12
CA GLY A 42 -6.82 -18.75 0.30
C GLY A 42 -7.91 -18.45 -0.72
N PRO A 43 -9.10 -19.07 -0.59
CA PRO A 43 -10.22 -18.90 -1.51
C PRO A 43 -10.79 -17.48 -1.49
N SER A 44 -11.63 -17.16 -2.48
CA SER A 44 -12.36 -15.89 -2.50
C SER A 44 -13.24 -15.76 -1.26
N GLY A 45 -13.27 -14.57 -0.66
CA GLY A 45 -14.09 -14.29 0.51
C GLY A 45 -13.50 -14.71 1.87
N CYS A 46 -12.30 -15.31 1.93
CA CYS A 46 -11.67 -15.70 3.21
C CYS A 46 -11.01 -14.54 3.98
N GLY A 47 -11.25 -13.28 3.63
CA GLY A 47 -10.79 -12.13 4.41
C GLY A 47 -9.46 -11.50 4.00
N LYS A 48 -8.71 -12.00 3.00
CA LYS A 48 -7.42 -11.44 2.57
C LYS A 48 -7.48 -9.94 2.27
N THR A 49 -8.41 -9.53 1.43
CA THR A 49 -8.61 -8.12 1.09
C THR A 49 -9.04 -7.29 2.29
N THR A 50 -9.86 -7.87 3.18
CA THR A 50 -10.27 -7.20 4.43
C THR A 50 -9.06 -6.94 5.32
N MET A 51 -8.18 -7.92 5.50
CA MET A 51 -6.95 -7.78 6.27
C MET A 51 -6.04 -6.68 5.68
N LEU A 52 -5.77 -6.71 4.37
CA LEU A 52 -4.96 -5.68 3.71
C LEU A 52 -5.58 -4.29 3.86
N ARG A 53 -6.91 -4.17 3.75
CA ARG A 53 -7.62 -2.89 3.95
C ARG A 53 -7.55 -2.40 5.41
N MET A 54 -7.51 -3.29 6.38
CA MET A 54 -7.33 -2.93 7.79
C MET A 54 -5.90 -2.46 8.06
N ILE A 55 -4.89 -3.14 7.52
CA ILE A 55 -3.48 -2.69 7.58
C ILE A 55 -3.34 -1.31 6.94
N ALA A 56 -3.98 -1.09 5.79
CA ALA A 56 -3.95 0.20 5.09
C ALA A 56 -4.83 1.30 5.73
N GLY A 57 -5.69 0.96 6.70
CA GLY A 57 -6.56 1.91 7.39
C GLY A 57 -7.87 2.24 6.68
N PHE A 58 -8.21 1.56 5.57
CA PHE A 58 -9.47 1.73 4.85
C PHE A 58 -10.66 1.02 5.50
N THR A 59 -10.39 0.13 6.45
CA THR A 59 -11.41 -0.61 7.21
C THR A 59 -10.97 -0.63 8.67
N PRO A 60 -11.80 -0.16 9.60
CA PRO A 60 -11.47 -0.22 11.02
C PRO A 60 -11.47 -1.68 11.52
N VAL A 61 -10.61 -1.99 12.46
CA VAL A 61 -10.62 -3.26 13.19
C VAL A 61 -11.85 -3.32 14.11
N SER A 62 -12.40 -4.52 14.34
CA SER A 62 -13.44 -4.71 15.36
C SER A 62 -12.82 -5.00 16.72
N GLU A 63 -11.79 -5.86 16.73
CA GLU A 63 -11.03 -6.23 17.93
C GLU A 63 -9.56 -6.44 17.57
N GLY A 64 -8.68 -6.32 18.55
CA GLY A 64 -7.24 -6.51 18.40
C GLY A 64 -6.49 -5.26 17.95
N THR A 65 -5.23 -5.42 17.58
CA THR A 65 -4.29 -4.31 17.34
C THR A 65 -3.40 -4.58 16.15
N ILE A 66 -3.11 -3.55 15.36
CA ILE A 66 -2.11 -3.58 14.28
C ILE A 66 -0.99 -2.63 14.66
N LEU A 67 0.21 -3.17 14.84
CA LEU A 67 1.41 -2.38 15.12
C LEU A 67 2.27 -2.26 13.87
N LEU A 68 2.80 -1.07 13.61
CA LEU A 68 3.82 -0.80 12.60
C LEU A 68 5.09 -0.32 13.32
N GLU A 69 6.18 -1.09 13.22
CA GLU A 69 7.42 -0.84 13.97
C GLU A 69 7.18 -0.64 15.49
N GLY A 70 6.22 -1.36 16.07
CA GLY A 70 5.85 -1.30 17.48
C GLY A 70 4.85 -0.21 17.84
N GLU A 71 4.50 0.70 16.93
CA GLU A 71 3.49 1.74 17.15
C GLU A 71 2.10 1.28 16.69
N ASP A 72 1.07 1.48 17.51
CA ASP A 72 -0.31 1.13 17.17
C ASP A 72 -0.86 2.07 16.09
N ILE A 73 -1.19 1.47 14.93
CA ILE A 73 -1.79 2.18 13.81
C ILE A 73 -3.29 1.90 13.65
N SER A 74 -3.92 1.14 14.53
CA SER A 74 -5.32 0.69 14.37
C SER A 74 -6.29 1.87 14.22
N GLY A 75 -6.08 2.96 14.98
CA GLY A 75 -6.87 4.18 14.92
C GLY A 75 -6.35 5.26 13.96
N ILE A 76 -5.21 5.03 13.29
CA ILE A 76 -4.60 6.04 12.41
C ILE A 76 -5.28 6.01 11.04
N PRO A 77 -5.74 7.16 10.48
CA PRO A 77 -6.34 7.20 9.16
C PRO A 77 -5.32 6.87 8.05
N PRO A 78 -5.77 6.36 6.86
CA PRO A 78 -4.91 5.88 5.79
C PRO A 78 -3.80 6.85 5.38
N TYR A 79 -4.14 8.13 5.21
CA TYR A 79 -3.21 9.17 4.72
C TYR A 79 -2.09 9.53 5.71
N LYS A 80 -2.19 9.11 6.97
CA LYS A 80 -1.16 9.28 8.02
C LYS A 80 -0.30 8.04 8.23
N ARG A 81 -0.67 6.89 7.62
CA ARG A 81 0.11 5.66 7.76
C ARG A 81 1.31 5.67 6.80
N PRO A 82 2.54 5.38 7.24
CA PRO A 82 3.73 5.37 6.38
C PRO A 82 3.82 4.06 5.57
N LEU A 83 2.74 3.69 4.92
CA LEU A 83 2.63 2.52 4.05
C LEU A 83 1.82 2.86 2.80
N ASN A 84 2.00 2.10 1.72
CA ASN A 84 1.26 2.31 0.48
C ASN A 84 0.56 1.02 0.03
N THR A 85 -0.54 1.18 -0.67
CA THR A 85 -1.34 0.08 -1.21
C THR A 85 -1.48 0.22 -2.72
N VAL A 86 -1.21 -0.86 -3.45
CA VAL A 86 -1.58 -0.97 -4.87
C VAL A 86 -2.94 -1.65 -4.93
N PHE A 87 -3.96 -0.95 -5.44
CA PHE A 87 -5.31 -1.49 -5.55
C PHE A 87 -5.46 -2.47 -6.71
N GLN A 88 -6.36 -3.41 -6.61
CA GLN A 88 -6.65 -4.41 -7.63
C GLN A 88 -7.08 -3.80 -8.99
N LYS A 89 -7.77 -2.65 -8.96
CA LYS A 89 -8.14 -1.86 -10.14
C LYS A 89 -7.20 -0.68 -10.38
N TYR A 90 -5.98 -0.72 -9.83
CA TYR A 90 -4.92 0.27 -9.95
C TYR A 90 -5.24 1.66 -9.39
N ALA A 91 -6.49 2.11 -9.45
CA ALA A 91 -6.99 3.41 -8.96
C ALA A 91 -6.12 4.60 -9.44
N LEU A 92 -5.72 4.59 -10.71
CA LEU A 92 -5.05 5.73 -11.33
C LEU A 92 -6.03 6.90 -11.45
N PHE A 93 -5.50 8.11 -11.38
CA PHE A 93 -6.27 9.34 -11.60
C PHE A 93 -6.46 9.55 -13.11
N PRO A 94 -7.68 9.39 -13.65
CA PRO A 94 -7.89 9.35 -15.11
C PRO A 94 -7.70 10.70 -15.80
N HIS A 95 -7.69 11.80 -15.06
CA HIS A 95 -7.48 13.16 -15.52
C HIS A 95 -6.02 13.62 -15.45
N LEU A 96 -5.13 12.76 -15.00
CA LEU A 96 -3.69 13.01 -14.91
C LEU A 96 -2.95 12.06 -15.86
N ASP A 97 -1.84 12.54 -16.44
CA ASP A 97 -0.92 11.72 -17.19
C ASP A 97 -0.13 10.75 -16.27
N VAL A 98 0.78 9.99 -16.84
CA VAL A 98 1.63 9.04 -16.10
C VAL A 98 2.54 9.76 -15.11
N TYR A 99 3.19 10.84 -15.55
CA TYR A 99 4.08 11.63 -14.67
C TYR A 99 3.32 12.16 -13.46
N ASP A 100 2.20 12.80 -13.68
CA ASP A 100 1.41 13.43 -12.63
C ASP A 100 0.75 12.41 -11.70
N ASN A 101 0.35 11.24 -12.20
CA ASN A 101 -0.07 10.14 -11.34
C ASN A 101 1.02 9.72 -10.35
N VAL A 102 2.26 9.55 -10.83
CA VAL A 102 3.39 9.15 -9.98
C VAL A 102 3.82 10.29 -9.05
N ALA A 103 3.86 11.53 -9.55
CA ALA A 103 4.25 12.71 -8.80
C ALA A 103 3.25 13.13 -7.72
N PHE A 104 2.01 12.67 -7.78
CA PHE A 104 0.90 13.18 -6.98
C PHE A 104 1.21 13.26 -5.48
N GLY A 105 1.70 12.16 -4.89
CA GLY A 105 2.04 12.12 -3.46
C GLY A 105 3.20 13.07 -3.10
N LEU A 106 4.18 13.22 -3.98
CA LEU A 106 5.33 14.12 -3.77
C LEU A 106 4.91 15.60 -3.85
N LYS A 107 3.98 15.93 -4.77
CA LYS A 107 3.40 17.27 -4.86
C LYS A 107 2.65 17.66 -3.57
N LEU A 108 1.90 16.72 -2.98
CA LEU A 108 1.24 16.94 -1.69
C LEU A 108 2.23 17.17 -0.54
N GLN A 109 3.41 16.55 -0.60
CA GLN A 109 4.50 16.78 0.36
C GLN A 109 5.23 18.12 0.14
N LYS A 110 4.86 18.88 -0.91
CA LYS A 110 5.47 20.17 -1.27
C LYS A 110 6.99 20.10 -1.49
N LEU A 111 7.47 18.99 -2.05
CA LEU A 111 8.89 18.83 -2.38
C LEU A 111 9.30 19.76 -3.54
N PRO A 112 10.59 20.13 -3.66
CA PRO A 112 11.11 20.86 -4.79
C PRO A 112 10.88 20.15 -6.12
N VAL A 113 10.61 20.90 -7.20
CA VAL A 113 10.29 20.35 -8.53
C VAL A 113 11.40 19.43 -9.05
N GLU A 114 12.64 19.82 -8.86
CA GLU A 114 13.81 19.03 -9.26
C GLU A 114 13.85 17.67 -8.58
N GLU A 115 13.53 17.63 -7.29
CA GLU A 115 13.50 16.38 -6.51
C GLU A 115 12.32 15.50 -6.96
N ILE A 116 11.14 16.09 -7.19
CA ILE A 116 9.98 15.37 -7.72
C ILE A 116 10.35 14.72 -9.05
N THR A 117 10.92 15.49 -9.98
CA THR A 117 11.30 14.99 -11.31
C THR A 117 12.29 13.83 -11.24
N GLN A 118 13.32 13.95 -10.40
CA GLN A 118 14.30 12.87 -10.23
C GLN A 118 13.68 11.60 -9.65
N ARG A 119 12.81 11.74 -8.63
CA ARG A 119 12.15 10.59 -8.01
C ARG A 119 11.17 9.91 -8.96
N VAL A 120 10.38 10.67 -9.72
CA VAL A 120 9.43 10.14 -10.69
C VAL A 120 10.17 9.38 -11.78
N LYS A 121 11.20 9.96 -12.42
CA LYS A 121 12.02 9.29 -13.44
C LYS A 121 12.62 7.99 -12.91
N LYS A 122 13.15 8.00 -11.69
CA LYS A 122 13.69 6.80 -11.06
C LYS A 122 12.62 5.73 -10.83
N ALA A 123 11.44 6.11 -10.36
CA ALA A 123 10.34 5.18 -10.12
C ALA A 123 9.82 4.57 -11.44
N LEU A 124 9.64 5.38 -12.50
CA LEU A 124 9.23 4.90 -13.82
C LEU A 124 10.27 3.98 -14.45
N LYS A 125 11.55 4.26 -14.28
CA LYS A 125 12.64 3.37 -14.71
C LYS A 125 12.59 2.00 -14.04
N LEU A 126 12.30 1.94 -12.74
CA LEU A 126 12.19 0.67 -11.99
C LEU A 126 11.08 -0.24 -12.53
N VAL A 127 10.03 0.34 -13.11
CA VAL A 127 8.90 -0.42 -13.67
C VAL A 127 8.93 -0.49 -15.20
N SER A 128 10.05 -0.11 -15.85
CA SER A 128 10.22 -0.10 -17.31
C SER A 128 9.17 0.73 -18.05
N MET A 129 8.94 1.97 -17.56
CA MET A 129 7.98 2.92 -18.10
C MET A 129 8.61 4.31 -18.38
N SER A 130 9.93 4.37 -18.67
CA SER A 130 10.68 5.63 -18.81
C SER A 130 10.17 6.54 -19.92
N ASP A 131 9.62 5.99 -21.02
CA ASP A 131 9.19 6.78 -22.18
C ASP A 131 7.68 7.02 -22.21
N TYR A 132 7.02 6.95 -21.05
CA TYR A 132 5.58 7.01 -20.91
C TYR A 132 5.11 8.20 -20.08
N GLU A 133 6.01 9.11 -19.68
CA GLU A 133 5.73 10.20 -18.75
C GLU A 133 4.51 11.03 -19.15
N ASP A 134 4.44 11.43 -20.40
CA ASP A 134 3.41 12.35 -20.94
C ASP A 134 2.18 11.61 -21.48
N ARG A 135 2.07 10.30 -21.28
CA ARG A 135 0.94 9.53 -21.81
C ARG A 135 -0.28 9.62 -20.91
N ASP A 136 -1.45 9.69 -21.56
CA ASP A 136 -2.73 9.50 -20.87
C ASP A 136 -2.82 8.08 -20.31
N VAL A 137 -3.13 7.96 -19.02
CA VAL A 137 -3.25 6.65 -18.35
C VAL A 137 -4.38 5.78 -18.91
N ASN A 138 -5.41 6.40 -19.53
CA ASN A 138 -6.50 5.67 -20.17
C ASN A 138 -6.08 5.01 -21.49
N SER A 139 -4.99 5.47 -22.12
CA SER A 139 -4.42 4.87 -23.34
C SER A 139 -3.56 3.64 -23.05
N LEU A 140 -3.26 3.37 -21.79
CA LEU A 140 -2.37 2.30 -21.36
C LEU A 140 -3.08 0.94 -21.27
N SER A 141 -2.36 -0.13 -21.59
CA SER A 141 -2.84 -1.49 -21.30
C SER A 141 -2.93 -1.72 -19.79
N GLY A 142 -3.74 -2.70 -19.35
CA GLY A 142 -3.90 -3.02 -17.92
C GLY A 142 -2.57 -3.31 -17.21
N GLY A 143 -1.64 -4.02 -17.88
CA GLY A 143 -0.30 -4.27 -17.32
C GLY A 143 0.55 -2.99 -17.20
N GLN A 144 0.40 -2.03 -18.13
CA GLN A 144 1.07 -0.73 -18.04
C GLN A 144 0.47 0.11 -16.92
N GLN A 145 -0.86 0.15 -16.80
CA GLN A 145 -1.54 0.84 -15.69
C GLN A 145 -1.11 0.28 -14.33
N GLN A 146 -0.96 -1.04 -14.22
CA GLN A 146 -0.46 -1.69 -13.01
C GLN A 146 0.95 -1.21 -12.67
N ARG A 147 1.86 -1.15 -13.66
CA ARG A 147 3.23 -0.67 -13.46
C ARG A 147 3.26 0.80 -13.01
N VAL A 148 2.42 1.66 -13.59
CA VAL A 148 2.29 3.06 -13.13
C VAL A 148 1.80 3.13 -11.69
N ALA A 149 0.81 2.31 -11.30
CA ALA A 149 0.31 2.25 -9.94
C ALA A 149 1.39 1.78 -8.94
N ILE A 150 2.24 0.82 -9.34
CA ILE A 150 3.40 0.39 -8.55
C ILE A 150 4.42 1.53 -8.41
N ALA A 151 4.76 2.24 -9.51
CA ALA A 151 5.66 3.39 -9.45
C ALA A 151 5.13 4.48 -8.53
N ARG A 152 3.82 4.80 -8.58
CA ARG A 152 3.14 5.74 -7.69
C ARG A 152 3.22 5.33 -6.21
N ALA A 153 3.17 4.04 -5.93
CA ALA A 153 3.35 3.54 -4.56
C ALA A 153 4.81 3.67 -4.09
N LEU A 154 5.77 3.28 -4.94
CA LEU A 154 7.19 3.24 -4.58
C LEU A 154 7.84 4.62 -4.45
N VAL A 155 7.37 5.64 -5.21
CA VAL A 155 7.99 6.97 -5.25
C VAL A 155 8.00 7.67 -3.89
N ASN A 156 7.01 7.38 -3.05
CA ASN A 156 6.89 7.93 -1.68
C ASN A 156 7.83 7.25 -0.68
N ARG A 157 8.57 6.20 -1.07
CA ARG A 157 9.46 5.42 -0.20
C ARG A 157 8.75 4.92 1.06
N PRO A 158 7.64 4.19 0.92
CA PRO A 158 6.91 3.68 2.08
C PRO A 158 7.76 2.69 2.87
N LYS A 159 7.42 2.50 4.15
CA LYS A 159 8.04 1.45 4.98
C LYS A 159 7.53 0.05 4.60
N VAL A 160 6.26 -0.01 4.11
CA VAL A 160 5.58 -1.22 3.65
C VAL A 160 4.76 -0.91 2.41
#